data_d7b2eb69e075b4d893048b98379e48a2
#
_entry.id   d7b2eb69e075b4d893048b98379e48a2
#
_cell.length_a   1.000
_cell.length_b   1.000
_cell.length_c   1.000
_cell.angle_alpha   90.00
_cell.angle_beta   90.00
_cell.angle_gamma   90.00
#
_symmetry.space_group_name_H-M   'P 1'
#
loop_
_entity.id
_entity.type
_entity.pdbx_description
1 polymer ?
#
loop_
_entity_poly.entity_id
_entity_poly.type
_entity_poly.pdbx_seq_one_letter_code
_entity_poly.pdbx_strand_id
1 'polypeptide(L)'
;MYLEIKDVKKSYGSDASYIQVLKGITTSLEKGQMCVIQGTSGSGKSTLLNCIGGLDTMDSGSVKVDGKEIFGLKPDKLADYRKENLGFIFQFYNLVPNLTVVENIQVCEYLSDSPLDMEELLTTLGLSEHRNKFPSQLSGGQQQRCAIARALIKTPELLLCDEPTGALDSKTSRDILILLEKINEKYGTTMLIVTHNNAIKNMVHKVIIVKDGLIKKDYLNETRIPAAELEDL
;
A
#
# COMPACT_ATOMS: atom_id res chain seq x y z
N MET A 1 17.54 -0.76 -8.46
CA MET A 1 16.52 -0.11 -7.62
C MET A 1 15.22 -0.03 -8.39
N TYR A 2 14.12 -0.50 -7.82
CA TYR A 2 12.80 -0.41 -8.43
C TYR A 2 12.05 0.88 -8.02
N LEU A 3 12.03 1.19 -6.72
CA LEU A 3 11.54 2.46 -6.19
C LEU A 3 12.73 3.26 -5.65
N GLU A 4 12.92 4.48 -6.15
CA GLU A 4 13.94 5.42 -5.67
C GLU A 4 13.26 6.69 -5.20
N ILE A 5 13.56 7.11 -3.98
CA ILE A 5 13.07 8.33 -3.34
C ILE A 5 14.27 9.16 -2.94
N LYS A 6 14.38 10.43 -3.42
CA LYS A 6 15.53 11.28 -3.18
C LYS A 6 15.10 12.67 -2.72
N ASP A 7 15.48 13.04 -1.51
CA ASP A 7 15.27 14.37 -0.89
C ASP A 7 13.83 14.88 -1.01
N VAL A 8 12.84 13.98 -0.83
CA VAL A 8 11.42 14.32 -0.97
C VAL A 8 11.00 15.22 0.17
N LYS A 9 10.45 16.40 -0.18
CA LYS A 9 9.91 17.39 0.76
C LYS A 9 8.45 17.66 0.45
N LYS A 10 7.66 17.86 1.50
CA LYS A 10 6.24 18.22 1.40
C LYS A 10 5.83 19.09 2.57
N SER A 11 5.12 20.15 2.25
CA SER A 11 4.56 21.09 3.22
C SER A 11 3.08 21.31 2.93
N TYR A 12 2.34 21.73 3.93
CA TYR A 12 0.94 22.14 3.83
C TYR A 12 0.73 23.50 4.52
N GLY A 13 -0.33 24.19 4.13
CA GLY A 13 -0.70 25.48 4.67
C GLY A 13 0.15 26.63 4.13
N SER A 14 -0.14 27.83 4.63
CA SER A 14 0.59 29.05 4.34
C SER A 14 0.74 29.89 5.61
N ASP A 15 1.70 30.79 5.62
CA ASP A 15 1.96 31.74 6.71
C ASP A 15 1.99 31.05 8.10
N ALA A 16 1.09 31.45 9.01
CA ALA A 16 1.02 30.92 10.37
C ALA A 16 0.59 29.44 10.46
N SER A 17 0.00 28.87 9.39
CA SER A 17 -0.41 27.47 9.31
C SER A 17 0.58 26.57 8.57
N TYR A 18 1.73 27.12 8.14
CA TYR A 18 2.73 26.36 7.40
C TYR A 18 3.34 25.23 8.25
N ILE A 19 3.24 24.01 7.74
CA ILE A 19 3.84 22.82 8.37
C ILE A 19 4.59 22.02 7.30
N GLN A 20 5.90 21.84 7.49
CA GLN A 20 6.69 20.94 6.68
C GLN A 20 6.58 19.52 7.23
N VAL A 21 5.87 18.63 6.50
CA VAL A 21 5.57 17.25 6.89
C VAL A 21 6.69 16.30 6.47
N LEU A 22 7.21 16.43 5.24
CA LEU A 22 8.38 15.67 4.78
C LEU A 22 9.56 16.64 4.62
N LYS A 23 10.70 16.26 5.21
CA LYS A 23 11.85 17.16 5.38
C LYS A 23 13.11 16.67 4.65
N GLY A 24 12.94 15.94 3.54
CA GLY A 24 14.03 15.37 2.77
C GLY A 24 14.17 13.86 2.96
N ILE A 25 13.13 13.13 2.61
CA ILE A 25 13.12 11.66 2.67
C ILE A 25 13.95 11.10 1.52
N THR A 26 14.93 10.24 1.86
CA THR A 26 15.76 9.53 0.88
C THR A 26 15.81 8.05 1.26
N THR A 27 15.32 7.19 0.37
CA THR A 27 15.33 5.72 0.53
C THR A 27 15.08 5.04 -0.81
N SER A 28 15.19 3.72 -0.86
CA SER A 28 14.96 2.94 -2.08
C SER A 28 14.46 1.53 -1.78
N LEU A 29 13.84 0.88 -2.76
CA LEU A 29 13.34 -0.49 -2.68
C LEU A 29 13.74 -1.27 -3.94
N GLU A 30 14.08 -2.53 -3.79
CA GLU A 30 14.25 -3.44 -4.91
C GLU A 30 12.90 -4.06 -5.33
N LYS A 31 12.80 -4.51 -6.58
CA LYS A 31 11.60 -5.19 -7.09
C LYS A 31 11.31 -6.45 -6.26
N GLY A 32 10.05 -6.65 -5.93
CA GLY A 32 9.60 -7.81 -5.16
C GLY A 32 9.82 -7.71 -3.65
N GLN A 33 10.45 -6.66 -3.15
CA GLN A 33 10.59 -6.48 -1.70
C GLN A 33 9.29 -6.03 -1.03
N MET A 34 9.05 -6.54 0.16
CA MET A 34 8.12 -5.95 1.13
C MET A 34 8.88 -4.98 2.03
N CYS A 35 8.38 -3.77 2.17
CA CYS A 35 8.93 -2.75 3.06
C CYS A 35 7.85 -2.22 4.00
N VAL A 36 8.21 -1.99 5.25
CA VAL A 36 7.35 -1.27 6.20
C VAL A 36 7.90 0.12 6.51
N ILE A 37 7.00 1.11 6.50
CA ILE A 37 7.26 2.45 7.02
C ILE A 37 6.55 2.57 8.36
N GLN A 38 7.32 2.71 9.43
CA GLN A 38 6.82 2.88 10.78
C GLN A 38 7.10 4.27 11.33
N GLY A 39 6.31 4.69 12.32
CA GLY A 39 6.48 5.96 13.01
C GLY A 39 5.21 6.36 13.74
N THR A 40 5.31 7.36 14.59
CA THR A 40 4.18 7.92 15.33
C THR A 40 3.13 8.54 14.39
N SER A 41 1.90 8.74 14.88
CA SER A 41 0.89 9.51 14.15
C SER A 41 1.45 10.91 13.80
N GLY A 42 1.14 11.41 12.62
CA GLY A 42 1.63 12.72 12.14
C GLY A 42 3.10 12.75 11.69
N SER A 43 3.84 11.64 11.69
CA SER A 43 5.25 11.64 11.26
C SER A 43 5.48 11.76 9.75
N GLY A 44 4.40 11.75 8.92
CA GLY A 44 4.48 11.94 7.46
C GLY A 44 4.37 10.65 6.63
N LYS A 45 4.08 9.50 7.24
CA LYS A 45 4.02 8.17 6.57
C LYS A 45 3.01 8.13 5.42
N SER A 46 1.74 8.43 5.69
CA SER A 46 0.67 8.44 4.67
C SER A 46 0.90 9.54 3.63
N THR A 47 1.48 10.68 4.04
CA THR A 47 1.89 11.74 3.09
C THR A 47 2.94 11.21 2.11
N LEU A 48 3.97 10.50 2.61
CA LEU A 48 4.98 9.89 1.76
C LEU A 48 4.36 8.85 0.81
N LEU A 49 3.48 7.99 1.34
CA LEU A 49 2.76 7.00 0.54
C LEU A 49 1.94 7.66 -0.58
N ASN A 50 1.22 8.74 -0.27
CA ASN A 50 0.41 9.50 -1.23
C ASN A 50 1.27 10.19 -2.30
N CYS A 51 2.44 10.73 -1.92
CA CYS A 51 3.40 11.30 -2.88
C CYS A 51 3.93 10.21 -3.84
N ILE A 52 4.31 9.04 -3.33
CA ILE A 52 4.74 7.90 -4.16
C ILE A 52 3.60 7.45 -5.08
N GLY A 53 2.38 7.43 -4.57
CA GLY A 53 1.19 7.04 -5.33
C GLY A 53 0.69 8.08 -6.34
N GLY A 54 1.27 9.28 -6.38
CA GLY A 54 0.78 10.37 -7.21
C GLY A 54 -0.64 10.81 -6.85
N LEU A 55 -1.05 10.61 -5.59
CA LEU A 55 -2.30 11.12 -5.02
C LEU A 55 -2.11 12.52 -4.42
N ASP A 56 -0.87 12.85 -4.07
CA ASP A 56 -0.45 14.17 -3.61
C ASP A 56 0.84 14.58 -4.33
N THR A 57 1.08 15.89 -4.42
CA THR A 57 2.26 16.46 -5.07
C THR A 57 3.35 16.70 -4.04
N MET A 58 4.61 16.52 -4.43
CA MET A 58 5.77 16.91 -3.64
C MET A 58 6.12 18.40 -3.89
N ASP A 59 6.76 19.05 -2.92
CA ASP A 59 7.30 20.41 -3.10
C ASP A 59 8.65 20.37 -3.83
N SER A 60 9.47 19.36 -3.52
CA SER A 60 10.78 19.13 -4.15
C SER A 60 11.23 17.68 -3.93
N GLY A 61 12.30 17.30 -4.63
CA GLY A 61 12.87 15.97 -4.58
C GLY A 61 12.60 15.18 -5.86
N SER A 62 12.74 13.86 -5.80
CA SER A 62 12.51 12.94 -6.91
C SER A 62 11.93 11.63 -6.39
N VAL A 63 10.93 11.09 -7.09
CA VAL A 63 10.44 9.72 -6.91
C VAL A 63 10.45 9.04 -8.26
N LYS A 64 11.20 7.94 -8.36
CA LYS A 64 11.23 7.10 -9.56
C LYS A 64 10.71 5.71 -9.25
N VAL A 65 9.86 5.21 -10.14
CA VAL A 65 9.37 3.84 -10.13
C VAL A 65 9.78 3.20 -11.46
N ASP A 66 10.50 2.11 -11.39
CA ASP A 66 11.10 1.44 -12.56
C ASP A 66 11.83 2.43 -13.50
N GLY A 67 12.64 3.31 -12.89
CA GLY A 67 13.41 4.34 -13.58
C GLY A 67 12.61 5.54 -14.09
N LYS A 68 11.27 5.51 -14.05
CA LYS A 68 10.40 6.61 -14.50
C LYS A 68 10.16 7.62 -13.39
N GLU A 69 10.44 8.89 -13.63
CA GLU A 69 10.20 9.99 -12.69
C GLU A 69 8.70 10.28 -12.57
N ILE A 70 8.22 10.37 -11.32
CA ILE A 70 6.81 10.66 -11.01
C ILE A 70 6.60 12.15 -10.70
N PHE A 71 7.60 12.81 -10.11
CA PHE A 71 7.51 14.22 -9.77
C PHE A 71 7.35 15.10 -11.00
N GLY A 72 6.41 16.03 -10.95
CA GLY A 72 6.16 16.97 -12.05
C GLY A 72 5.35 16.41 -13.22
N LEU A 73 4.88 15.17 -13.14
CA LEU A 73 3.96 14.62 -14.12
C LEU A 73 2.62 15.39 -14.10
N LYS A 74 2.05 15.58 -15.30
CA LYS A 74 0.70 16.12 -15.46
C LYS A 74 -0.35 15.16 -14.90
N PRO A 75 -1.56 15.65 -14.49
CA PRO A 75 -2.61 14.81 -13.91
C PRO A 75 -2.95 13.56 -14.73
N ASP A 76 -3.04 13.68 -16.05
CA ASP A 76 -3.33 12.57 -16.94
C ASP A 76 -2.23 11.48 -16.87
N LYS A 77 -0.97 11.91 -16.84
CA LYS A 77 0.19 11.00 -16.72
C LYS A 77 0.28 10.34 -15.35
N LEU A 78 -0.14 11.02 -14.30
CA LEU A 78 -0.29 10.44 -12.96
C LEU A 78 -1.45 9.42 -12.94
N ALA A 79 -2.53 9.66 -13.69
CA ALA A 79 -3.62 8.69 -13.83
C ALA A 79 -3.14 7.43 -14.58
N ASP A 80 -2.41 7.59 -15.69
CA ASP A 80 -1.77 6.48 -16.42
C ASP A 80 -0.83 5.68 -15.50
N TYR A 81 0.03 6.37 -14.74
CA TYR A 81 0.93 5.75 -13.77
C TYR A 81 0.19 4.91 -12.72
N ARG A 82 -0.89 5.45 -12.10
CA ARG A 82 -1.70 4.70 -11.14
C ARG A 82 -2.42 3.52 -11.76
N LYS A 83 -2.90 3.70 -13.00
CA LYS A 83 -3.55 2.63 -13.76
C LYS A 83 -2.61 1.46 -13.98
N GLU A 84 -1.43 1.73 -14.51
CA GLU A 84 -0.49 0.71 -15.00
C GLU A 84 0.33 0.05 -13.87
N ASN A 85 0.75 0.83 -12.86
CA ASN A 85 1.79 0.36 -11.95
C ASN A 85 1.31 0.10 -10.53
N LEU A 86 0.22 0.75 -10.06
CA LEU A 86 -0.10 0.80 -8.64
C LEU A 86 -1.37 0.05 -8.26
N GLY A 87 -1.30 -0.65 -7.14
CA GLY A 87 -2.47 -1.02 -6.33
C GLY A 87 -2.47 -0.23 -5.01
N PHE A 88 -3.66 0.16 -4.55
CA PHE A 88 -3.83 0.83 -3.26
C PHE A 88 -4.71 0.01 -2.33
N ILE A 89 -4.27 -0.13 -1.09
CA ILE A 89 -5.04 -0.69 0.04
C ILE A 89 -5.08 0.37 1.13
N PHE A 90 -6.29 0.75 1.56
CA PHE A 90 -6.53 1.78 2.56
C PHE A 90 -7.06 1.20 3.86
N GLN A 91 -6.84 1.89 4.97
CA GLN A 91 -7.31 1.51 6.30
C GLN A 91 -8.83 1.30 6.37
N PHE A 92 -9.62 2.12 5.69
CA PHE A 92 -11.08 2.06 5.68
C PHE A 92 -11.64 1.45 4.39
N TYR A 93 -10.88 0.57 3.74
CA TYR A 93 -11.23 -0.24 2.58
C TYR A 93 -11.57 0.56 1.31
N ASN A 94 -12.21 1.72 1.43
CA ASN A 94 -12.67 2.59 0.33
C ASN A 94 -13.44 1.85 -0.77
N LEU A 95 -14.28 0.89 -0.37
CA LEU A 95 -15.19 0.18 -1.27
C LEU A 95 -16.32 1.10 -1.70
N VAL A 96 -16.80 0.91 -2.93
CA VAL A 96 -18.00 1.60 -3.42
C VAL A 96 -19.22 0.93 -2.78
N PRO A 97 -20.00 1.64 -1.93
CA PRO A 97 -21.01 0.99 -1.08
C PRO A 97 -22.18 0.38 -1.85
N ASN A 98 -22.47 0.89 -3.04
CA ASN A 98 -23.58 0.44 -3.90
C ASN A 98 -23.15 -0.58 -4.95
N LEU A 99 -21.92 -1.09 -4.88
CA LEU A 99 -21.41 -2.15 -5.72
C LEU A 99 -21.18 -3.40 -4.88
N THR A 100 -21.47 -4.57 -5.44
CA THR A 100 -21.16 -5.88 -4.86
C THR A 100 -19.64 -6.10 -4.80
N VAL A 101 -19.20 -7.20 -4.17
CA VAL A 101 -17.78 -7.60 -4.14
C VAL A 101 -17.22 -7.70 -5.56
N VAL A 102 -17.90 -8.45 -6.45
CA VAL A 102 -17.43 -8.60 -7.84
C VAL A 102 -17.37 -7.25 -8.55
N GLU A 103 -18.41 -6.44 -8.46
CA GLU A 103 -18.45 -5.13 -9.12
C GLU A 103 -17.38 -4.18 -8.59
N ASN A 104 -17.08 -4.20 -7.26
CA ASN A 104 -15.97 -3.44 -6.69
C ASN A 104 -14.62 -3.85 -7.29
N ILE A 105 -14.41 -5.13 -7.56
CA ILE A 105 -13.19 -5.63 -8.18
C ILE A 105 -13.15 -5.28 -9.67
N GLN A 106 -14.27 -5.41 -10.38
CA GLN A 106 -14.41 -5.12 -11.82
C GLN A 106 -14.08 -3.67 -12.17
N VAL A 107 -14.35 -2.71 -11.28
CA VAL A 107 -13.93 -1.30 -11.50
C VAL A 107 -12.45 -1.19 -11.84
N CYS A 108 -11.58 -2.02 -11.24
CA CYS A 108 -10.15 -2.03 -11.54
C CYS A 108 -9.77 -3.05 -12.61
N GLU A 109 -10.55 -4.10 -12.83
CA GLU A 109 -10.36 -5.08 -13.90
C GLU A 109 -10.36 -4.40 -15.28
N TYR A 110 -11.33 -3.51 -15.52
CA TYR A 110 -11.42 -2.72 -16.77
C TYR A 110 -10.23 -1.77 -17.02
N LEU A 111 -9.38 -1.56 -16.03
CA LEU A 111 -8.17 -0.75 -16.17
C LEU A 111 -6.96 -1.57 -16.66
N SER A 112 -7.05 -2.89 -16.72
CA SER A 112 -5.94 -3.77 -17.11
C SER A 112 -6.19 -4.41 -18.48
N ASP A 113 -5.14 -4.50 -19.29
CA ASP A 113 -5.16 -5.24 -20.56
C ASP A 113 -4.98 -6.76 -20.33
N SER A 114 -4.47 -7.15 -19.13
CA SER A 114 -4.24 -8.55 -18.75
C SER A 114 -4.54 -8.74 -17.25
N PRO A 115 -5.84 -8.66 -16.86
CA PRO A 115 -6.22 -8.83 -15.46
C PRO A 115 -6.00 -10.28 -15.00
N LEU A 116 -5.91 -10.47 -13.67
CA LEU A 116 -5.97 -11.81 -13.08
C LEU A 116 -7.33 -12.44 -13.36
N ASP A 117 -7.37 -13.77 -13.33
CA ASP A 117 -8.64 -14.48 -13.37
C ASP A 117 -9.48 -14.16 -12.11
N MET A 118 -10.69 -13.67 -12.31
CA MET A 118 -11.60 -13.24 -11.24
C MET A 118 -11.97 -14.39 -10.32
N GLU A 119 -12.25 -15.57 -10.85
CA GLU A 119 -12.68 -16.72 -10.04
C GLU A 119 -11.51 -17.27 -9.21
N GLU A 120 -10.31 -17.31 -9.78
CA GLU A 120 -9.10 -17.67 -9.05
C GLU A 120 -8.81 -16.66 -7.93
N LEU A 121 -8.96 -15.36 -8.20
CA LEU A 121 -8.74 -14.31 -7.23
C LEU A 121 -9.76 -14.38 -6.08
N LEU A 122 -11.05 -14.53 -6.37
CA LEU A 122 -12.11 -14.68 -5.37
C LEU A 122 -11.87 -15.92 -4.49
N THR A 123 -11.47 -17.03 -5.09
CA THR A 123 -11.16 -18.27 -4.37
C THR A 123 -9.95 -18.09 -3.45
N THR A 124 -8.86 -17.53 -3.98
CA THR A 124 -7.61 -17.29 -3.23
C THR A 124 -7.84 -16.38 -2.02
N LEU A 125 -8.75 -15.40 -2.16
CA LEU A 125 -9.06 -14.43 -1.10
C LEU A 125 -10.23 -14.87 -0.19
N GLY A 126 -10.84 -16.05 -0.45
CA GLY A 126 -11.97 -16.56 0.32
C GLY A 126 -13.23 -15.68 0.18
N LEU A 127 -13.48 -15.16 -1.01
CA LEU A 127 -14.61 -14.26 -1.32
C LEU A 127 -15.67 -14.90 -2.23
N SER A 128 -15.47 -16.12 -2.71
CA SER A 128 -16.36 -16.79 -3.68
C SER A 128 -17.83 -16.79 -3.25
N GLU A 129 -18.11 -17.14 -1.98
CA GLU A 129 -19.47 -17.13 -1.42
C GLU A 129 -20.03 -15.74 -1.13
N HIS A 130 -19.17 -14.71 -1.18
CA HIS A 130 -19.52 -13.33 -0.88
C HIS A 130 -19.62 -12.47 -2.13
N ARG A 131 -19.41 -13.02 -3.31
CA ARG A 131 -19.28 -12.30 -4.59
C ARG A 131 -20.40 -11.31 -4.88
N ASN A 132 -21.63 -11.64 -4.50
CA ASN A 132 -22.83 -10.82 -4.75
C ASN A 132 -23.25 -9.99 -3.53
N LYS A 133 -22.47 -9.99 -2.44
CA LYS A 133 -22.74 -9.16 -1.26
C LYS A 133 -22.25 -7.74 -1.45
N PHE A 134 -22.98 -6.80 -0.86
CA PHE A 134 -22.56 -5.39 -0.75
C PHE A 134 -21.61 -5.21 0.45
N PRO A 135 -20.78 -4.16 0.46
CA PRO A 135 -19.86 -3.87 1.57
C PRO A 135 -20.52 -3.88 2.95
N SER A 136 -21.75 -3.36 3.07
CA SER A 136 -22.51 -3.35 4.33
C SER A 136 -22.88 -4.74 4.88
N GLN A 137 -22.78 -5.78 4.06
CA GLN A 137 -23.08 -7.17 4.41
C GLN A 137 -21.82 -8.00 4.73
N LEU A 138 -20.65 -7.36 4.72
CA LEU A 138 -19.35 -7.98 4.91
C LEU A 138 -18.76 -7.61 6.28
N SER A 139 -18.04 -8.55 6.90
CA SER A 139 -17.18 -8.25 8.04
C SER A 139 -16.01 -7.34 7.59
N GLY A 140 -15.35 -6.66 8.55
CA GLY A 140 -14.17 -5.84 8.26
C GLY A 140 -13.08 -6.58 7.49
N GLY A 141 -12.77 -7.81 7.89
CA GLY A 141 -11.80 -8.65 7.20
C GLY A 141 -12.22 -9.04 5.77
N GLN A 142 -13.52 -9.27 5.54
CA GLN A 142 -14.04 -9.52 4.19
C GLN A 142 -13.98 -8.26 3.32
N GLN A 143 -14.29 -7.09 3.89
CA GLN A 143 -14.14 -5.81 3.19
C GLN A 143 -12.67 -5.55 2.82
N GLN A 144 -11.74 -5.83 3.75
CA GLN A 144 -10.31 -5.70 3.47
C GLN A 144 -9.84 -6.65 2.37
N ARG A 145 -10.28 -7.91 2.39
CA ARG A 145 -9.99 -8.87 1.32
C ARG A 145 -10.55 -8.42 -0.03
N CYS A 146 -11.74 -7.81 -0.06
CA CYS A 146 -12.32 -7.21 -1.26
C CYS A 146 -11.47 -6.03 -1.76
N ALA A 147 -11.00 -5.15 -0.87
CA ALA A 147 -10.11 -4.04 -1.22
C ALA A 147 -8.76 -4.54 -1.78
N ILE A 148 -8.22 -5.62 -1.19
CA ILE A 148 -7.02 -6.30 -1.70
C ILE A 148 -7.29 -6.90 -3.09
N ALA A 149 -8.40 -7.61 -3.29
CA ALA A 149 -8.78 -8.16 -4.59
C ALA A 149 -8.86 -7.07 -5.66
N ARG A 150 -9.55 -5.98 -5.36
CA ARG A 150 -9.66 -4.80 -6.24
C ARG A 150 -8.31 -4.20 -6.60
N ALA A 151 -7.38 -4.15 -5.65
CA ALA A 151 -6.04 -3.64 -5.91
C ALA A 151 -5.20 -4.59 -6.79
N LEU A 152 -5.39 -5.91 -6.63
CA LEU A 152 -4.58 -6.94 -7.28
C LEU A 152 -5.05 -7.32 -8.68
N ILE A 153 -6.35 -7.20 -8.98
CA ILE A 153 -6.94 -7.71 -10.22
C ILE A 153 -6.22 -7.21 -11.47
N LYS A 154 -5.66 -6.02 -11.43
CA LYS A 154 -4.92 -5.40 -12.52
C LYS A 154 -3.41 -5.72 -12.51
N THR A 155 -2.94 -6.67 -11.69
CA THR A 155 -1.54 -7.10 -11.60
C THR A 155 -0.53 -5.97 -11.32
N PRO A 156 -0.72 -5.16 -10.27
CA PRO A 156 0.15 -4.03 -10.00
C PRO A 156 1.57 -4.51 -9.63
N GLU A 157 2.59 -3.82 -10.13
CA GLU A 157 3.98 -4.08 -9.74
C GLU A 157 4.30 -3.50 -8.35
N LEU A 158 3.61 -2.44 -7.91
CA LEU A 158 3.76 -1.79 -6.60
C LEU A 158 2.42 -1.73 -5.88
N LEU A 159 2.36 -2.31 -4.69
CA LEU A 159 1.21 -2.26 -3.80
C LEU A 159 1.50 -1.30 -2.64
N LEU A 160 0.72 -0.24 -2.55
CA LEU A 160 0.79 0.76 -1.49
C LEU A 160 -0.30 0.48 -0.46
N CYS A 161 0.08 0.16 0.78
CA CYS A 161 -0.82 -0.22 1.85
C CYS A 161 -0.74 0.81 2.98
N ASP A 162 -1.81 1.57 3.19
CA ASP A 162 -1.94 2.51 4.31
C ASP A 162 -2.76 1.86 5.43
N GLU A 163 -2.08 1.46 6.52
CA GLU A 163 -2.66 0.80 7.69
C GLU A 163 -3.57 -0.40 7.33
N PRO A 164 -3.09 -1.40 6.58
CA PRO A 164 -3.95 -2.46 6.01
C PRO A 164 -4.64 -3.34 7.06
N THR A 165 -4.23 -3.26 8.32
CA THR A 165 -4.79 -4.01 9.45
C THR A 165 -5.35 -3.10 10.55
N GLY A 166 -5.26 -1.78 10.42
CA GLY A 166 -5.53 -0.83 11.49
C GLY A 166 -6.98 -0.76 11.98
N ALA A 167 -7.95 -1.33 11.23
CA ALA A 167 -9.36 -1.38 11.59
C ALA A 167 -9.84 -2.82 11.93
N LEU A 168 -8.90 -3.77 12.12
CA LEU A 168 -9.20 -5.19 12.29
C LEU A 168 -8.76 -5.69 13.68
N ASP A 169 -9.41 -6.76 14.16
CA ASP A 169 -8.95 -7.50 15.33
C ASP A 169 -7.65 -8.27 15.03
N SER A 170 -6.94 -8.69 16.08
CA SER A 170 -5.63 -9.35 15.95
C SER A 170 -5.64 -10.61 15.09
N LYS A 171 -6.70 -11.45 15.20
CA LYS A 171 -6.82 -12.67 14.41
C LYS A 171 -6.99 -12.34 12.92
N THR A 172 -7.91 -11.45 12.61
CA THR A 172 -8.18 -11.00 11.24
C THR A 172 -6.95 -10.27 10.66
N SER A 173 -6.25 -9.47 11.48
CA SER A 173 -5.00 -8.80 11.08
C SER A 173 -3.94 -9.80 10.65
N ARG A 174 -3.75 -10.89 11.42
CA ARG A 174 -2.84 -11.99 11.07
C ARG A 174 -3.21 -12.63 9.75
N ASP A 175 -4.48 -12.94 9.53
CA ASP A 175 -4.97 -13.53 8.27
C ASP A 175 -4.69 -12.62 7.07
N ILE A 176 -4.84 -11.30 7.22
CA ILE A 176 -4.51 -10.32 6.17
C ILE A 176 -3.00 -10.25 5.91
N LEU A 177 -2.16 -10.29 6.96
CA LEU A 177 -0.70 -10.27 6.78
C LEU A 177 -0.19 -11.54 6.10
N ILE A 178 -0.71 -12.72 6.47
CA ILE A 178 -0.42 -13.99 5.79
C ILE A 178 -0.82 -13.90 4.31
N LEU A 179 -1.95 -13.28 4.04
CA LEU A 179 -2.42 -13.08 2.67
C LEU A 179 -1.48 -12.17 1.87
N LEU A 180 -1.04 -11.03 2.43
CA LEU A 180 -0.10 -10.12 1.77
C LEU A 180 1.26 -10.78 1.52
N GLU A 181 1.75 -11.59 2.48
CA GLU A 181 2.98 -12.38 2.32
C GLU A 181 2.86 -13.36 1.14
N LYS A 182 1.78 -14.14 1.08
CA LYS A 182 1.51 -15.06 -0.04
C LYS A 182 1.39 -14.35 -1.39
N ILE A 183 0.78 -13.17 -1.42
CA ILE A 183 0.68 -12.35 -2.63
C ILE A 183 2.07 -11.91 -3.10
N ASN A 184 2.91 -11.43 -2.18
CA ASN A 184 4.29 -11.06 -2.50
C ASN A 184 5.09 -12.25 -3.06
N GLU A 185 4.98 -13.42 -2.43
CA GLU A 185 5.65 -14.64 -2.87
C GLU A 185 5.15 -15.13 -4.23
N LYS A 186 3.82 -15.15 -4.43
CA LYS A 186 3.19 -15.70 -5.64
C LYS A 186 3.42 -14.81 -6.86
N TYR A 187 3.27 -13.49 -6.70
CA TYR A 187 3.26 -12.53 -7.82
C TYR A 187 4.51 -11.67 -7.91
N GLY A 188 5.42 -11.75 -6.93
CA GLY A 188 6.61 -10.89 -6.88
C GLY A 188 6.29 -9.40 -6.73
N THR A 189 5.07 -9.05 -6.27
CA THR A 189 4.60 -7.66 -6.14
C THR A 189 5.43 -6.93 -5.09
N THR A 190 6.02 -5.80 -5.45
CA THR A 190 6.70 -4.91 -4.48
C THR A 190 5.66 -4.29 -3.55
N MET A 191 5.89 -4.27 -2.25
CA MET A 191 4.93 -3.75 -1.29
C MET A 191 5.53 -2.71 -0.37
N LEU A 192 4.82 -1.59 -0.20
CA LEU A 192 5.14 -0.56 0.78
C LEU A 192 3.97 -0.45 1.76
N ILE A 193 4.22 -0.85 3.01
CA ILE A 193 3.20 -0.94 4.07
C ILE A 193 3.48 0.17 5.08
N VAL A 194 2.54 1.07 5.24
CA VAL A 194 2.54 2.06 6.33
C VAL A 194 1.76 1.49 7.50
N THR A 195 2.34 1.48 8.69
CA THR A 195 1.64 1.02 9.89
C THR A 195 2.30 1.52 11.18
N HIS A 196 1.52 1.56 12.24
CA HIS A 196 2.01 1.77 13.61
C HIS A 196 2.21 0.45 14.37
N ASN A 197 1.79 -0.69 13.83
CA ASN A 197 2.00 -1.99 14.46
C ASN A 197 3.46 -2.43 14.33
N ASN A 198 4.12 -2.61 15.49
CA ASN A 198 5.53 -2.94 15.57
C ASN A 198 5.86 -4.38 15.15
N ALA A 199 4.92 -5.32 15.25
CA ALA A 199 5.17 -6.72 14.90
C ALA A 199 5.47 -6.89 13.39
N ILE A 200 4.82 -6.09 12.54
CA ILE A 200 4.92 -6.19 11.07
C ILE A 200 6.36 -6.00 10.56
N LYS A 201 7.20 -5.22 11.28
CA LYS A 201 8.61 -5.05 10.89
C LYS A 201 9.38 -6.37 10.78
N ASN A 202 8.98 -7.40 11.52
CA ASN A 202 9.71 -8.66 11.57
C ASN A 202 9.45 -9.57 10.35
N MET A 203 8.36 -9.35 9.60
CA MET A 203 8.00 -10.17 8.43
C MET A 203 8.50 -9.60 7.10
N VAL A 204 8.90 -8.34 7.05
CA VAL A 204 9.25 -7.63 5.82
C VAL A 204 10.75 -7.68 5.51
N HIS A 205 11.12 -7.42 4.25
CA HIS A 205 12.52 -7.37 3.82
C HIS A 205 13.22 -6.10 4.32
N LYS A 206 12.50 -4.98 4.35
CA LYS A 206 13.08 -3.66 4.67
C LYS A 206 12.22 -2.91 5.68
N VAL A 207 12.87 -2.21 6.59
CA VAL A 207 12.23 -1.39 7.63
C VAL A 207 12.71 0.04 7.54
N ILE A 208 11.77 0.98 7.45
CA ILE A 208 12.02 2.42 7.48
C ILE A 208 11.27 3.01 8.68
N ILE A 209 12.00 3.70 9.55
CA ILE A 209 11.39 4.40 10.69
C ILE A 209 11.41 5.90 10.41
N VAL A 210 10.22 6.49 10.31
CA VAL A 210 10.03 7.92 10.08
C VAL A 210 9.62 8.59 11.39
N LYS A 211 10.27 9.70 11.72
CA LYS A 211 9.93 10.55 12.85
C LYS A 211 10.12 12.00 12.47
N ASP A 212 9.11 12.83 12.74
CA ASP A 212 9.14 14.29 12.51
C ASP A 212 9.52 14.68 11.06
N GLY A 213 9.05 13.89 10.08
CA GLY A 213 9.29 14.10 8.67
C GLY A 213 10.68 13.69 8.16
N LEU A 214 11.46 12.96 8.95
CA LEU A 214 12.81 12.48 8.62
C LEU A 214 12.92 10.97 8.82
N ILE A 215 13.74 10.30 8.03
CA ILE A 215 14.13 8.92 8.28
C ILE A 215 15.10 8.87 9.45
N LYS A 216 14.75 8.08 10.46
CA LYS A 216 15.59 7.81 11.64
C LYS A 216 16.35 6.50 11.51
N LYS A 217 15.73 5.50 10.88
CA LYS A 217 16.37 4.21 10.57
C LYS A 217 15.90 3.74 9.20
N ASP A 218 16.79 3.15 8.45
CA ASP A 218 16.56 2.48 7.17
C ASP A 218 17.49 1.27 7.12
N TYR A 219 16.92 0.06 7.15
CA TYR A 219 17.72 -1.17 7.20
C TYR A 219 16.98 -2.36 6.56
N LEU A 220 17.76 -3.34 6.13
CA LEU A 220 17.28 -4.64 5.68
C LEU A 220 17.22 -5.62 6.86
N ASN A 221 16.20 -6.45 6.93
CA ASN A 221 16.14 -7.56 7.85
C ASN A 221 17.03 -8.70 7.34
N GLU A 222 17.94 -9.18 8.18
CA GLU A 222 18.79 -10.35 7.89
C GLU A 222 17.94 -11.63 7.92
N THR A 223 16.99 -11.72 8.85
CA THR A 223 16.04 -12.84 8.98
C THR A 223 14.63 -12.31 9.09
N ARG A 224 13.68 -12.95 8.41
CA ARG A 224 12.26 -12.62 8.47
C ARG A 224 11.51 -13.72 9.22
N ILE A 225 10.50 -13.31 9.96
CA ILE A 225 9.56 -14.22 10.63
C ILE A 225 8.31 -14.32 9.74
N PRO A 226 7.81 -15.52 9.41
CA PRO A 226 6.54 -15.67 8.70
C PRO A 226 5.40 -14.92 9.37
N ALA A 227 4.49 -14.35 8.58
CA ALA A 227 3.35 -13.61 9.13
C ALA A 227 2.50 -14.45 10.11
N ALA A 228 2.44 -15.77 9.92
CA ALA A 228 1.73 -16.71 10.79
C ALA A 228 2.34 -16.80 12.20
N GLU A 229 3.62 -16.50 12.35
CA GLU A 229 4.38 -16.62 13.62
C GLU A 229 4.54 -15.27 14.32
N LEU A 230 3.97 -14.18 13.78
CA LEU A 230 4.03 -12.87 14.42
C LEU A 230 3.27 -12.89 15.77
N GLU A 231 3.87 -12.33 16.79
CA GLU A 231 3.27 -12.09 18.10
C GLU A 231 2.81 -10.62 18.19
N ASP A 232 1.93 -10.31 19.12
CA ASP A 232 1.49 -8.94 19.48
C ASP A 232 0.89 -8.12 18.31
N LEU A 233 0.00 -8.72 17.52
CA LEU A 233 -0.76 -8.06 16.45
C LEU A 233 -1.99 -7.33 16.95
#